data_879abce46a54f1666abf9458158c2b38
#
_entry.id   879abce46a54f1666abf9458158c2b38
#
_cell.length_a   1.000
_cell.length_b   1.000
_cell.length_c   1.000
_cell.angle_alpha   90.00
_cell.angle_beta   90.00
_cell.angle_gamma   90.00
#
_symmetry.space_group_name_H-M   'P 1'
#
loop_
_entity.id
_entity.type
_entity.pdbx_description
1 polymer ?
#
loop_
_entity_poly.entity_id
_entity_poly.type
_entity_poly.pdbx_seq_one_letter_code
_entity_poly.pdbx_strand_id
1 'polypeptide(L)'
;MVKKLMFCVAVAAVMAGAPALAQQPEPVKRTVLQKNDFPGDKMTTLLVLIEIAPNFVVARHTHPGIETVLVQDGQVTLTVDGQPEKTVKAGESYTNPAAVPHIAKAGPQGVKLIATFVVEKDKPLATAAP
;
A
#
# COMPACT_ATOMS: atom_id res chain seq x y z
N MET A 1 71.36 -0.16 -37.00
CA MET A 1 69.97 -0.69 -37.03
C MET A 1 69.48 -0.84 -35.61
N VAL A 2 68.68 0.11 -35.12
CA VAL A 2 68.14 0.08 -33.76
C VAL A 2 66.66 -0.33 -33.86
N LYS A 3 66.31 -1.55 -33.37
CA LYS A 3 64.95 -2.04 -33.32
C LYS A 3 64.25 -1.39 -32.12
N LYS A 4 63.22 -0.54 -32.36
CA LYS A 4 62.35 -0.01 -31.36
C LYS A 4 61.32 -1.09 -30.93
N LEU A 5 61.42 -1.53 -29.68
CA LEU A 5 60.42 -2.40 -29.07
C LEU A 5 59.24 -1.51 -28.60
N MET A 6 58.07 -1.69 -29.22
CA MET A 6 56.84 -1.07 -28.77
C MET A 6 56.22 -1.93 -27.67
N PHE A 7 56.19 -1.39 -26.45
CA PHE A 7 55.49 -1.98 -25.32
C PHE A 7 54.01 -1.55 -25.39
N CYS A 8 53.10 -2.46 -25.75
CA CYS A 8 51.66 -2.21 -25.62
C CYS A 8 51.24 -2.47 -24.16
N VAL A 9 50.94 -1.39 -23.45
CA VAL A 9 50.28 -1.49 -22.13
C VAL A 9 48.79 -1.66 -22.34
N ALA A 10 48.27 -2.86 -22.06
CA ALA A 10 46.80 -3.10 -22.04
C ALA A 10 46.24 -2.61 -20.69
N VAL A 11 45.49 -1.52 -20.73
CA VAL A 11 44.72 -1.05 -19.56
C VAL A 11 43.43 -1.88 -19.48
N ALA A 12 43.37 -2.80 -18.53
CA ALA A 12 42.14 -3.51 -18.18
C ALA A 12 41.23 -2.58 -17.37
N ALA A 13 40.16 -2.11 -17.98
CA ALA A 13 39.09 -1.35 -17.28
C ALA A 13 38.27 -2.32 -16.42
N VAL A 14 38.46 -2.27 -15.09
CA VAL A 14 37.61 -2.97 -14.12
C VAL A 14 36.30 -2.20 -14.02
N MET A 15 35.24 -2.71 -14.65
CA MET A 15 33.88 -2.23 -14.45
C MET A 15 33.43 -2.69 -13.07
N ALA A 16 33.53 -1.80 -12.09
CA ALA A 16 32.89 -1.99 -10.78
C ALA A 16 31.38 -1.87 -10.95
N GLY A 17 30.67 -3.01 -11.02
CA GLY A 17 29.22 -3.05 -10.98
C GLY A 17 28.73 -2.47 -9.65
N ALA A 18 28.00 -1.35 -9.69
CA ALA A 18 27.34 -0.82 -8.52
C ALA A 18 26.33 -1.89 -8.00
N PRO A 19 26.28 -2.15 -6.68
CA PRO A 19 25.26 -3.06 -6.14
C PRO A 19 23.89 -2.48 -6.42
N ALA A 20 23.02 -3.25 -7.07
CA ALA A 20 21.62 -2.91 -7.22
C ALA A 20 21.01 -2.88 -5.81
N LEU A 21 20.62 -1.68 -5.35
CA LEU A 21 19.84 -1.55 -4.12
C LEU A 21 18.50 -2.25 -4.36
N ALA A 22 18.33 -3.41 -3.75
CA ALA A 22 17.03 -4.07 -3.72
C ALA A 22 16.04 -3.13 -3.07
N GLN A 23 15.02 -2.69 -3.82
CA GLN A 23 13.92 -1.90 -3.25
C GLN A 23 13.25 -2.74 -2.16
N GLN A 24 13.20 -2.20 -0.95
CA GLN A 24 12.45 -2.86 0.13
C GLN A 24 10.98 -2.88 -0.26
N PRO A 25 10.27 -4.00 -0.02
CA PRO A 25 8.85 -4.07 -0.34
C PRO A 25 8.09 -2.99 0.42
N GLU A 26 7.18 -2.30 -0.28
CA GLU A 26 6.28 -1.32 0.30
C GLU A 26 5.51 -1.95 1.47
N PRO A 27 5.48 -1.28 2.66
CA PRO A 27 4.80 -1.86 3.84
C PRO A 27 3.28 -1.93 3.68
N VAL A 28 2.71 -1.17 2.73
CA VAL A 28 1.31 -1.25 2.32
C VAL A 28 1.23 -1.30 0.81
N LYS A 29 0.79 -2.43 0.28
CA LYS A 29 0.54 -2.61 -1.15
C LYS A 29 -0.95 -2.56 -1.42
N ARG A 30 -1.38 -1.71 -2.36
CA ARG A 30 -2.77 -1.60 -2.83
C ARG A 30 -2.84 -1.97 -4.30
N THR A 31 -3.67 -2.94 -4.63
CA THR A 31 -3.93 -3.36 -6.01
C THR A 31 -5.39 -3.12 -6.34
N VAL A 32 -5.69 -2.18 -7.24
CA VAL A 32 -7.05 -1.95 -7.72
C VAL A 32 -7.44 -3.11 -8.64
N LEU A 33 -8.40 -3.91 -8.22
CA LEU A 33 -8.92 -5.05 -8.98
C LEU A 33 -10.02 -4.63 -9.94
N GLN A 34 -10.89 -3.71 -9.51
CA GLN A 34 -12.00 -3.17 -10.29
C GLN A 34 -12.19 -1.69 -9.98
N LYS A 35 -12.57 -0.92 -10.99
CA LYS A 35 -13.03 0.47 -10.84
C LYS A 35 -14.23 0.68 -11.74
N ASN A 36 -15.33 1.18 -11.17
CA ASN A 36 -16.57 1.44 -11.89
C ASN A 36 -17.17 2.77 -11.45
N ASP A 37 -17.43 3.64 -12.41
CA ASP A 37 -18.13 4.89 -12.13
C ASP A 37 -19.64 4.65 -12.00
N PHE A 38 -20.26 5.32 -11.05
CA PHE A 38 -21.73 5.32 -10.94
C PHE A 38 -22.35 6.14 -12.08
N PRO A 39 -23.59 5.84 -12.44
CA PRO A 39 -24.38 6.77 -13.27
C PRO A 39 -24.42 8.15 -12.60
N GLY A 40 -23.96 9.18 -13.31
CA GLY A 40 -23.69 10.52 -12.76
C GLY A 40 -22.20 10.69 -12.43
N ASP A 41 -21.72 11.91 -12.43
CA ASP A 41 -20.27 12.21 -12.48
C ASP A 41 -19.59 12.30 -11.10
N LYS A 42 -20.29 11.95 -10.00
CA LYS A 42 -19.83 12.29 -8.65
C LYS A 42 -19.15 11.16 -7.90
N MET A 43 -19.51 9.91 -8.17
CA MET A 43 -19.07 8.76 -7.36
C MET A 43 -18.41 7.69 -8.21
N THR A 44 -17.50 6.95 -7.61
CA THR A 44 -16.89 5.74 -8.18
C THR A 44 -16.80 4.64 -7.14
N THR A 45 -16.83 3.38 -7.59
CA THR A 45 -16.51 2.23 -6.75
C THR A 45 -15.15 1.67 -7.13
N LEU A 46 -14.40 1.26 -6.11
CA LEU A 46 -13.15 0.56 -6.26
C LEU A 46 -13.22 -0.75 -5.47
N LEU A 47 -12.82 -1.85 -6.09
CA LEU A 47 -12.49 -3.09 -5.39
C LEU A 47 -10.97 -3.19 -5.32
N VAL A 48 -10.43 -3.25 -4.10
CA VAL A 48 -8.98 -3.16 -3.87
C VAL A 48 -8.51 -4.30 -2.99
N LEU A 49 -7.46 -5.00 -3.43
CA LEU A 49 -6.68 -5.88 -2.57
C LEU A 49 -5.65 -5.01 -1.82
N ILE A 50 -5.64 -5.09 -0.49
CA ILE A 50 -4.71 -4.37 0.37
C ILE A 50 -3.91 -5.40 1.17
N GLU A 51 -2.59 -5.35 1.03
CA GLU A 51 -1.65 -6.19 1.78
C GLU A 51 -0.84 -5.27 2.70
N ILE A 52 -0.88 -5.53 3.99
CA ILE A 52 -0.17 -4.73 5.00
C ILE A 52 0.85 -5.62 5.71
N ALA A 53 2.09 -5.15 5.74
CA ALA A 53 3.21 -5.86 6.38
C ALA A 53 2.97 -6.14 7.87
N PRO A 54 3.61 -7.17 8.45
CA PRO A 54 3.49 -7.50 9.86
C PRO A 54 3.74 -6.31 10.78
N ASN A 55 2.83 -6.11 11.75
CA ASN A 55 2.87 -5.05 12.75
C ASN A 55 2.88 -3.61 12.22
N PHE A 56 2.75 -3.42 10.90
CA PHE A 56 2.74 -2.08 10.32
C PHE A 56 1.47 -1.32 10.70
N VAL A 57 1.63 -0.04 10.98
CA VAL A 57 0.54 0.89 11.30
C VAL A 57 0.30 1.79 10.11
N VAL A 58 -0.87 1.67 9.49
CA VAL A 58 -1.36 2.66 8.53
C VAL A 58 -1.76 3.89 9.32
N ALA A 59 -1.06 4.98 9.10
CA ALA A 59 -1.26 6.22 9.83
C ALA A 59 -2.70 6.74 9.72
N ARG A 60 -3.10 7.56 10.69
CA ARG A 60 -4.42 8.17 10.78
C ARG A 60 -4.80 8.90 9.49
N HIS A 61 -5.93 8.54 8.90
CA HIS A 61 -6.39 9.06 7.63
C HIS A 61 -7.91 8.97 7.51
N THR A 62 -8.45 9.61 6.46
CA THR A 62 -9.86 9.57 6.06
C THR A 62 -9.99 9.15 4.60
N HIS A 63 -11.21 8.71 4.22
CA HIS A 63 -11.60 8.48 2.83
C HIS A 63 -12.73 9.43 2.40
N PRO A 64 -12.79 9.86 1.12
CA PRO A 64 -13.88 10.71 0.62
C PRO A 64 -15.14 9.89 0.31
N GLY A 65 -15.49 8.96 1.17
CA GLY A 65 -16.59 8.02 1.05
C GLY A 65 -16.45 6.84 1.98
N ILE A 66 -17.23 5.80 1.75
CA ILE A 66 -17.29 4.60 2.60
C ILE A 66 -16.26 3.58 2.13
N GLU A 67 -15.58 2.97 3.10
CA GLU A 67 -14.76 1.78 2.90
C GLU A 67 -15.40 0.59 3.63
N THR A 68 -15.75 -0.46 2.89
CA THR A 68 -16.22 -1.74 3.46
C THR A 68 -15.18 -2.81 3.18
N VAL A 69 -14.75 -3.52 4.23
CA VAL A 69 -13.61 -4.43 4.19
C VAL A 69 -13.99 -5.82 4.68
N LEU A 70 -13.56 -6.83 3.94
CA LEU A 70 -13.46 -8.22 4.38
C LEU A 70 -12.00 -8.53 4.70
N VAL A 71 -11.71 -9.03 5.89
CA VAL A 71 -10.39 -9.59 6.21
C VAL A 71 -10.25 -10.95 5.55
N GLN A 72 -9.38 -11.06 4.56
CA GLN A 72 -9.17 -12.29 3.82
C GLN A 72 -8.21 -13.23 4.57
N ASP A 73 -7.15 -12.66 5.16
CA ASP A 73 -6.12 -13.41 5.89
C ASP A 73 -5.49 -12.54 6.97
N GLY A 74 -5.06 -13.12 8.08
CA GLY A 74 -4.47 -12.43 9.21
C GLY A 74 -5.49 -11.71 10.10
N GLN A 75 -5.09 -10.59 10.66
CA GLN A 75 -5.95 -9.73 11.50
C GLN A 75 -5.52 -8.27 11.44
N VAL A 76 -6.45 -7.38 11.69
CA VAL A 76 -6.24 -5.93 11.77
C VAL A 76 -6.87 -5.38 13.04
N THR A 77 -6.15 -4.52 13.76
CA THR A 77 -6.71 -3.72 14.86
C THR A 77 -7.05 -2.34 14.32
N LEU A 78 -8.29 -1.93 14.54
CA LEU A 78 -8.87 -0.68 14.06
C LEU A 78 -9.12 0.27 15.22
N THR A 79 -8.67 1.51 15.05
CA THR A 79 -9.04 2.64 15.91
C THR A 79 -9.77 3.65 15.03
N VAL A 80 -11.09 3.77 15.23
CA VAL A 80 -11.99 4.67 14.49
C VAL A 80 -12.52 5.72 15.45
N ASP A 81 -12.48 6.98 15.07
CA ASP A 81 -12.98 8.06 15.93
C ASP A 81 -14.42 7.84 16.36
N GLY A 82 -14.66 8.03 17.67
CA GLY A 82 -15.99 7.84 18.26
C GLY A 82 -16.41 6.38 18.45
N GLN A 83 -15.52 5.40 18.16
CA GLN A 83 -15.80 3.98 18.36
C GLN A 83 -14.75 3.32 19.27
N PRO A 84 -15.10 2.28 20.01
CA PRO A 84 -14.10 1.48 20.72
C PRO A 84 -13.17 0.79 19.72
N GLU A 85 -11.90 0.70 20.10
CA GLU A 85 -10.91 -0.10 19.34
C GLU A 85 -11.37 -1.54 19.20
N LYS A 86 -11.18 -2.14 18.02
CA LYS A 86 -11.53 -3.52 17.77
C LYS A 86 -10.48 -4.24 16.91
N THR A 87 -10.28 -5.53 17.17
CA THR A 87 -9.53 -6.43 16.30
C THR A 87 -10.48 -7.24 15.45
N VAL A 88 -10.27 -7.23 14.13
CA VAL A 88 -11.03 -7.96 13.12
C VAL A 88 -10.14 -9.03 12.51
N LYS A 89 -10.62 -10.27 12.46
CA LYS A 89 -9.87 -11.45 12.02
C LYS A 89 -10.34 -11.93 10.65
N ALA A 90 -9.56 -12.84 10.05
CA ALA A 90 -9.92 -13.49 8.78
C ALA A 90 -11.36 -14.03 8.80
N GLY A 91 -12.12 -13.73 7.75
CA GLY A 91 -13.54 -14.05 7.58
C GLY A 91 -14.50 -13.01 8.17
N GLU A 92 -14.02 -12.08 8.97
CA GLU A 92 -14.82 -10.99 9.55
C GLU A 92 -14.73 -9.73 8.66
N SER A 93 -15.65 -8.79 8.86
CA SER A 93 -15.72 -7.56 8.09
C SER A 93 -15.94 -6.34 8.96
N TYR A 94 -15.65 -5.18 8.40
CA TYR A 94 -15.90 -3.88 9.03
C TYR A 94 -16.17 -2.79 7.99
N THR A 95 -16.65 -1.66 8.45
CA THR A 95 -16.84 -0.47 7.62
C THR A 95 -16.21 0.74 8.31
N ASN A 96 -15.44 1.51 7.55
CA ASN A 96 -15.00 2.84 7.92
C ASN A 96 -15.95 3.87 7.30
N PRO A 97 -16.64 4.70 8.11
CA PRO A 97 -17.55 5.70 7.60
C PRO A 97 -16.84 6.80 6.81
N ALA A 98 -17.58 7.45 5.92
CA ALA A 98 -17.06 8.56 5.12
C ALA A 98 -16.51 9.69 6.01
N ALA A 99 -15.31 10.17 5.67
CA ALA A 99 -14.63 11.29 6.33
C ALA A 99 -14.32 11.10 7.83
N VAL A 100 -14.52 9.91 8.39
CA VAL A 100 -14.17 9.61 9.78
C VAL A 100 -12.73 9.17 9.87
N PRO A 101 -11.88 9.85 10.68
CA PRO A 101 -10.49 9.45 10.87
C PRO A 101 -10.35 8.08 11.52
N HIS A 102 -9.42 7.29 10.99
CA HIS A 102 -9.14 5.95 11.50
C HIS A 102 -7.68 5.54 11.29
N ILE A 103 -7.27 4.53 12.07
CA ILE A 103 -5.96 3.89 12.05
C ILE A 103 -6.18 2.40 11.86
N ALA A 104 -5.33 1.75 11.07
CA ALA A 104 -5.33 0.30 10.92
C ALA A 104 -3.94 -0.25 11.25
N LYS A 105 -3.85 -1.20 12.19
CA LYS A 105 -2.62 -1.88 12.56
C LYS A 105 -2.70 -3.35 12.19
N ALA A 106 -1.82 -3.81 11.31
CA ALA A 106 -1.73 -5.22 10.97
C ALA A 106 -1.23 -6.05 12.15
N GLY A 107 -1.73 -7.27 12.25
CA GLY A 107 -1.25 -8.25 13.22
C GLY A 107 0.19 -8.72 12.95
N PRO A 108 0.73 -9.61 13.81
CA PRO A 108 2.14 -10.03 13.75
C PRO A 108 2.51 -10.82 12.48
N GLN A 109 1.53 -11.30 11.74
CA GLN A 109 1.73 -12.02 10.46
C GLN A 109 1.39 -11.16 9.24
N GLY A 110 1.06 -9.88 9.45
CA GLY A 110 0.49 -9.03 8.42
C GLY A 110 -1.01 -9.24 8.27
N VAL A 111 -1.60 -8.62 7.24
CA VAL A 111 -3.02 -8.80 6.93
C VAL A 111 -3.25 -8.62 5.43
N LYS A 112 -4.17 -9.42 4.87
CA LYS A 112 -4.75 -9.23 3.54
C LYS A 112 -6.21 -8.84 3.65
N LEU A 113 -6.57 -7.78 2.99
CA LEU A 113 -7.90 -7.18 3.02
C LEU A 113 -8.46 -7.09 1.60
N ILE A 114 -9.73 -7.38 1.46
CA ILE A 114 -10.50 -7.02 0.27
C ILE A 114 -11.40 -5.83 0.64
N ALA A 115 -11.09 -4.67 0.10
CA ALA A 115 -11.78 -3.44 0.40
C ALA A 115 -12.63 -2.97 -0.80
N THR A 116 -13.89 -2.63 -0.53
CA THR A 116 -14.75 -1.92 -1.47
C THR A 116 -14.90 -0.48 -1.01
N PHE A 117 -14.48 0.45 -1.88
CA PHE A 117 -14.66 1.88 -1.67
C PHE A 117 -15.82 2.39 -2.52
N VAL A 118 -16.71 3.16 -1.91
CA VAL A 118 -17.70 3.99 -2.60
C VAL A 118 -17.36 5.43 -2.26
N VAL A 119 -16.68 6.11 -3.18
CA VAL A 119 -16.00 7.37 -2.89
C VAL A 119 -16.29 8.44 -3.94
N GLU A 120 -16.09 9.70 -3.58
CA GLU A 120 -16.15 10.80 -4.52
C GLU A 120 -15.08 10.62 -5.61
N LYS A 121 -15.53 10.73 -6.87
CA LYS A 121 -14.66 10.68 -8.05
C LYS A 121 -13.66 11.85 -8.01
N ASP A 122 -12.48 11.59 -8.53
CA ASP A 122 -11.39 12.58 -8.68
C ASP A 122 -10.83 13.18 -7.37
N LYS A 123 -11.20 12.62 -6.21
CA LYS A 123 -10.56 12.92 -4.94
C LYS A 123 -9.49 11.88 -4.58
N PRO A 124 -8.43 12.27 -3.83
CA PRO A 124 -7.49 11.29 -3.28
C PRO A 124 -8.21 10.25 -2.45
N LEU A 125 -7.91 8.96 -2.68
CA LEU A 125 -8.55 7.85 -1.97
C LEU A 125 -8.35 7.92 -0.46
N ALA A 126 -7.18 8.41 -0.01
CA ALA A 126 -6.87 8.62 1.39
C ALA A 126 -6.24 10.00 1.60
N THR A 127 -6.63 10.66 2.67
CA THR A 127 -6.07 11.96 3.09
C THR A 127 -5.63 11.85 4.55
N ALA A 128 -4.41 12.30 4.86
CA ALA A 128 -3.91 12.32 6.22
C ALA A 128 -4.84 13.13 7.13
N ALA A 129 -5.11 12.62 8.33
CA ALA A 129 -5.93 13.29 9.33
C ALA A 129 -5.07 13.68 10.54
N PRO A 130 -5.34 14.85 11.20
CA PRO A 130 -4.64 15.29 12.38
C PRO A 130 -4.85 14.39 13.60
#